data_672e85407576323752e905e680342a95
#
_entry.id   672e85407576323752e905e680342a95
#
_cell.length_a   1.000
_cell.length_b   1.000
_cell.length_c   1.000
_cell.angle_alpha   90.00
_cell.angle_beta   90.00
_cell.angle_gamma   90.00
#
_symmetry.space_group_name_H-M   'P 1'
#
loop_
_entity.id
_entity.type
_entity.pdbx_description
1 polymer ?
#
loop_
_entity_poly.entity_id
_entity_poly.type
_entity_poly.pdbx_seq_one_letter_code
_entity_poly.pdbx_strand_id
1 'polypeptide(L)'
;DEARPGMYLRIEGQDIASFMASAAWRAWLYYPASAVDGTDRDRILLDGGMGLRECQDMLEAIMEADGHGVEVAVDPSFGAFVNAGETYIRERSEVGLAIKAQTAEGIADDPQLGPRFREFRDVVNASMVRPLRDRQMLDAFFMAPVGRAADFSVPGAGKTATVLGVFAYLRHLGLARRIVVVCPKNGFESWEKEWVATFGDKLPLSCFSLGDPAIAAMSTERRRSALSLDSGACNLGTFNYESLSGYVRELHAIIPDQTLLVFDEVHRVKAIGGRRAEAALEAADGAKFVIALTGTPIPNTYQDIYNLLHILYPEDYDTFFGYEPGELRAPDADLQASLNDSLAPFFCRTNKDELGVPRPEPDE
;
A
#
# COMPACT_ATOMS: atom_id res chain seq x y z
N ASP A 1 -5.70 -18.21 14.75
CA ASP A 1 -4.59 -17.87 15.67
C ASP A 1 -3.46 -18.90 15.49
N GLU A 2 -2.76 -18.84 14.37
CA GLU A 2 -1.44 -19.43 14.28
C GLU A 2 -0.50 -18.46 15.01
N ALA A 3 -0.17 -18.79 16.25
CA ALA A 3 0.84 -18.09 17.01
C ALA A 3 2.09 -18.00 16.15
N ARG A 4 2.56 -16.79 15.83
CA ARG A 4 3.86 -16.61 15.18
C ARG A 4 4.87 -17.42 15.97
N PRO A 5 5.69 -18.27 15.34
CA PRO A 5 6.70 -19.02 16.05
C PRO A 5 7.56 -18.04 16.83
N GLY A 6 7.79 -18.31 18.12
CA GLY A 6 8.57 -17.43 18.99
C GLY A 6 9.95 -17.20 18.40
N MET A 7 10.36 -15.94 18.27
CA MET A 7 11.71 -15.59 17.85
C MET A 7 12.63 -15.60 19.06
N TYR A 8 13.76 -16.27 18.96
CA TYR A 8 14.72 -16.43 20.05
C TYR A 8 16.05 -15.78 19.72
N LEU A 9 16.56 -15.02 20.66
CA LEU A 9 17.94 -14.59 20.68
C LEU A 9 18.72 -15.50 21.63
N ARG A 10 19.72 -16.19 21.15
CA ARG A 10 20.60 -17.02 21.96
C ARG A 10 21.85 -16.25 22.32
N ILE A 11 22.23 -16.29 23.60
CA ILE A 11 23.41 -15.62 24.12
C ILE A 11 24.45 -16.68 24.45
N GLU A 12 25.58 -16.64 23.77
CA GLU A 12 26.70 -17.54 24.06
C GLU A 12 27.76 -16.81 24.89
N GLY A 13 28.40 -17.53 25.80
CA GLY A 13 29.54 -17.05 26.57
C GLY A 13 29.20 -16.35 27.91
N GLN A 14 27.97 -15.98 28.17
CA GLN A 14 27.54 -15.42 29.46
C GLN A 14 26.08 -15.78 29.79
N ASP A 15 25.70 -15.63 31.07
CA ASP A 15 24.31 -15.84 31.46
C ASP A 15 23.43 -14.61 31.07
N ILE A 16 22.13 -14.88 30.88
CA ILE A 16 21.13 -13.86 30.48
C ILE A 16 21.12 -12.66 31.43
N ALA A 17 21.25 -12.88 32.74
CA ALA A 17 21.21 -11.80 33.73
C ALA A 17 22.40 -10.85 33.55
N SER A 18 23.58 -11.37 33.27
CA SER A 18 24.78 -10.59 32.95
C SER A 18 24.60 -9.80 31.64
N PHE A 19 24.04 -10.43 30.62
CA PHE A 19 23.73 -9.76 29.36
C PHE A 19 22.70 -8.65 29.53
N MET A 20 21.60 -8.89 30.22
CA MET A 20 20.57 -7.86 30.50
C MET A 20 21.08 -6.70 31.36
N ALA A 21 22.17 -6.90 32.11
CA ALA A 21 22.86 -5.84 32.85
C ALA A 21 23.88 -5.07 31.99
N SER A 22 24.18 -5.54 30.78
CA SER A 22 25.20 -4.96 29.90
C SER A 22 24.76 -3.62 29.29
N ALA A 23 25.74 -2.87 28.78
CA ALA A 23 25.47 -1.63 28.07
C ALA A 23 24.72 -1.90 26.73
N ALA A 24 25.00 -3.03 26.08
CA ALA A 24 24.33 -3.49 24.89
C ALA A 24 22.82 -3.67 25.13
N TRP A 25 22.43 -4.41 26.17
CA TRP A 25 21.04 -4.58 26.54
C TRP A 25 20.35 -3.23 26.88
N ARG A 26 21.04 -2.31 27.54
CA ARG A 26 20.48 -1.01 27.88
C ARG A 26 20.22 -0.11 26.68
N ALA A 27 20.97 -0.27 25.61
CA ALA A 27 20.67 0.40 24.33
C ALA A 27 19.36 -0.12 23.70
N TRP A 28 18.88 -1.26 24.14
CA TRP A 28 17.70 -1.99 23.65
C TRP A 28 16.45 -1.84 24.49
N LEU A 29 16.41 -0.95 25.48
CA LEU A 29 15.28 -0.75 26.40
C LEU A 29 13.94 -0.38 25.71
N TYR A 30 13.97 -0.19 24.40
CA TYR A 30 12.78 0.04 23.60
C TYR A 30 12.16 -1.25 23.04
N TYR A 31 12.85 -2.39 23.12
CA TYR A 31 12.38 -3.65 22.57
C TYR A 31 11.89 -4.56 23.70
N PRO A 32 10.62 -4.99 23.66
CA PRO A 32 10.07 -5.87 24.68
C PRO A 32 10.66 -7.26 24.53
N ALA A 33 11.78 -7.53 25.19
CA ALA A 33 12.35 -8.86 25.31
C ALA A 33 12.21 -9.32 26.76
N SER A 34 11.73 -10.54 26.96
CA SER A 34 11.68 -11.23 28.23
C SER A 34 12.59 -12.45 28.21
N ALA A 35 13.26 -12.71 29.33
CA ALA A 35 13.92 -13.99 29.51
C ALA A 35 12.84 -15.06 29.54
N VAL A 36 12.89 -15.99 28.61
CA VAL A 36 11.92 -17.06 28.48
C VAL A 36 12.63 -18.36 28.74
N ASP A 37 11.98 -19.17 29.49
CA ASP A 37 12.37 -20.52 29.78
C ASP A 37 13.45 -20.67 30.89
N GLY A 38 12.98 -21.01 32.09
CA GLY A 38 13.82 -21.31 33.24
C GLY A 38 14.74 -22.52 33.08
N THR A 39 14.64 -23.27 31.98
CA THR A 39 15.49 -24.41 31.66
C THR A 39 16.64 -24.07 30.71
N ASP A 40 16.43 -23.03 29.82
CA ASP A 40 17.45 -22.57 28.87
C ASP A 40 17.94 -21.17 29.28
N ARG A 41 19.01 -21.11 30.04
CA ARG A 41 19.57 -19.86 30.62
C ARG A 41 20.20 -18.91 29.59
N ASP A 42 20.21 -19.29 28.33
CA ASP A 42 20.92 -18.62 27.25
C ASP A 42 19.98 -18.05 26.14
N ARG A 43 18.66 -18.06 26.37
CA ARG A 43 17.70 -17.59 25.37
C ARG A 43 16.84 -16.43 25.89
N ILE A 44 16.59 -15.49 24.97
CA ILE A 44 15.62 -14.40 25.14
C ILE A 44 14.55 -14.59 24.09
N LEU A 45 13.28 -14.66 24.49
CA LEU A 45 12.14 -14.63 23.59
C LEU A 45 11.86 -13.16 23.23
N LEU A 46 11.82 -12.89 21.96
CA LEU A 46 11.43 -11.58 21.44
C LEU A 46 9.91 -11.51 21.31
N ASP A 47 9.35 -10.32 21.50
CA ASP A 47 7.93 -10.10 21.30
C ASP A 47 7.57 -10.46 19.85
N GLY A 48 6.58 -11.32 19.68
CA GLY A 48 6.07 -11.74 18.37
C GLY A 48 5.43 -10.62 17.55
N GLY A 49 5.28 -9.42 18.11
CA GLY A 49 4.84 -8.21 17.44
C GLY A 49 5.94 -7.41 16.75
N MET A 50 7.24 -7.76 16.97
CA MET A 50 8.35 -7.04 16.35
C MET A 50 8.28 -7.09 14.82
N GLY A 51 8.42 -5.93 14.20
CA GLY A 51 8.51 -5.78 12.75
C GLY A 51 9.88 -6.13 12.20
N LEU A 52 9.99 -6.25 10.87
CA LEU A 52 11.26 -6.55 10.19
C LEU A 52 12.33 -5.49 10.49
N ARG A 53 11.96 -4.20 10.45
CA ARG A 53 12.87 -3.09 10.74
C ARG A 53 13.38 -3.15 12.17
N GLU A 54 12.50 -3.31 13.14
CA GLU A 54 12.91 -3.45 14.55
C GLU A 54 13.87 -4.62 14.75
N CYS A 55 13.64 -5.73 14.03
CA CYS A 55 14.53 -6.87 14.03
C CYS A 55 15.91 -6.53 13.44
N GLN A 56 15.96 -5.77 12.34
CA GLN A 56 17.20 -5.33 11.71
C GLN A 56 17.99 -4.37 12.59
N ASP A 57 17.34 -3.32 13.10
CA ASP A 57 17.94 -2.35 14.02
C ASP A 57 18.50 -3.08 15.25
N MET A 58 17.77 -4.10 15.71
CA MET A 58 18.20 -4.95 16.80
C MET A 58 19.47 -5.74 16.46
N LEU A 59 19.54 -6.36 15.34
CA LEU A 59 20.73 -7.13 14.93
C LEU A 59 21.94 -6.20 14.77
N GLU A 60 21.76 -5.03 14.14
CA GLU A 60 22.84 -4.07 13.95
C GLU A 60 23.43 -3.60 15.28
N ALA A 61 22.59 -3.19 16.22
CA ALA A 61 23.08 -2.74 17.51
C ALA A 61 23.72 -3.87 18.33
N ILE A 62 23.27 -5.15 18.19
CA ILE A 62 23.96 -6.30 18.79
C ILE A 62 25.34 -6.47 18.16
N MET A 63 25.42 -6.40 16.84
CA MET A 63 26.70 -6.55 16.13
C MET A 63 27.68 -5.44 16.47
N GLU A 64 27.21 -4.21 16.61
CA GLU A 64 28.03 -3.07 17.09
C GLU A 64 28.49 -3.24 18.55
N ALA A 65 27.64 -3.84 19.39
CA ALA A 65 27.95 -4.12 20.79
C ALA A 65 28.93 -5.28 20.98
N ASP A 66 29.14 -6.13 19.97
CA ASP A 66 30.01 -7.31 19.99
C ASP A 66 31.50 -6.96 20.23
N GLY A 67 31.91 -5.69 20.04
CA GLY A 67 33.22 -5.20 20.47
C GLY A 67 33.50 -5.33 21.97
N HIS A 68 32.57 -5.86 22.77
CA HIS A 68 32.65 -6.03 24.20
C HIS A 68 32.63 -7.50 24.67
N GLY A 69 32.82 -8.46 23.77
CA GLY A 69 33.01 -9.88 24.15
C GLY A 69 31.72 -10.65 24.46
N VAL A 70 30.62 -10.20 23.89
CA VAL A 70 29.34 -10.94 23.91
C VAL A 70 29.16 -11.63 22.58
N GLU A 71 29.16 -12.95 22.57
CA GLU A 71 28.85 -13.74 21.40
C GLU A 71 27.33 -13.96 21.36
N VAL A 72 26.65 -13.38 20.39
CA VAL A 72 25.20 -13.50 20.20
C VAL A 72 24.93 -14.35 18.97
N ALA A 73 24.38 -15.53 19.18
CA ALA A 73 23.89 -16.37 18.09
C ALA A 73 22.40 -16.11 17.85
N VAL A 74 22.06 -15.76 16.64
CA VAL A 74 20.66 -15.54 16.22
C VAL A 74 20.03 -16.90 15.89
N ASP A 75 18.87 -17.19 16.51
CA ASP A 75 18.15 -18.44 16.22
C ASP A 75 17.75 -18.50 14.74
N PRO A 76 17.81 -19.67 14.10
CA PRO A 76 17.43 -19.84 12.69
C PRO A 76 16.01 -19.35 12.35
N SER A 77 15.06 -19.40 13.28
CA SER A 77 13.70 -18.90 13.07
C SER A 77 13.64 -17.39 12.90
N PHE A 78 14.48 -16.67 13.65
CA PHE A 78 14.62 -15.22 13.51
C PHE A 78 15.27 -14.84 12.18
N GLY A 79 16.37 -15.51 11.84
CA GLY A 79 17.03 -15.35 10.54
C GLY A 79 16.07 -15.66 9.36
N ALA A 80 15.23 -16.69 9.50
CA ALA A 80 14.23 -17.03 8.49
C ALA A 80 13.16 -15.93 8.32
N PHE A 81 12.71 -15.30 9.40
CA PHE A 81 11.75 -14.19 9.36
C PHE A 81 12.34 -12.95 8.67
N VAL A 82 13.54 -12.52 9.05
CA VAL A 82 14.25 -11.40 8.42
C VAL A 82 14.46 -11.68 6.93
N ASN A 83 14.99 -12.84 6.57
CA ASN A 83 15.24 -13.24 5.19
C ASN A 83 13.94 -13.29 4.34
N ALA A 84 12.82 -13.74 4.92
CA ALA A 84 11.54 -13.77 4.20
C ALA A 84 11.04 -12.36 3.88
N GLY A 85 11.13 -11.43 4.83
CA GLY A 85 10.78 -10.03 4.62
C GLY A 85 11.66 -9.33 3.58
N GLU A 86 12.98 -9.48 3.70
CA GLU A 86 13.94 -8.93 2.72
C GLU A 86 13.73 -9.51 1.32
N THR A 87 13.45 -10.80 1.21
CA THR A 87 13.15 -11.45 -0.07
C THR A 87 11.89 -10.89 -0.69
N TYR A 88 10.83 -10.72 0.09
CA TYR A 88 9.57 -10.13 -0.37
C TYR A 88 9.74 -8.71 -0.91
N ILE A 89 10.49 -7.86 -0.18
CA ILE A 89 10.78 -6.48 -0.63
C ILE A 89 11.66 -6.48 -1.87
N ARG A 90 12.72 -7.31 -1.89
CA ARG A 90 13.65 -7.41 -3.01
C ARG A 90 12.96 -7.84 -4.30
N GLU A 91 12.18 -8.92 -4.27
CA GLU A 91 11.47 -9.41 -5.46
C GLU A 91 10.53 -8.37 -6.04
N ARG A 92 9.83 -7.61 -5.20
CA ARG A 92 8.97 -6.50 -5.64
C ARG A 92 9.77 -5.33 -6.20
N SER A 93 10.90 -4.99 -5.57
CA SER A 93 11.81 -3.95 -6.04
C SER A 93 12.36 -4.28 -7.42
N GLU A 94 12.83 -5.51 -7.64
CA GLU A 94 13.38 -5.96 -8.92
C GLU A 94 12.34 -5.86 -10.04
N VAL A 95 11.14 -6.36 -9.82
CA VAL A 95 10.02 -6.26 -10.79
C VAL A 95 9.62 -4.80 -11.03
N GLY A 96 9.48 -4.03 -9.96
CA GLY A 96 9.12 -2.61 -10.05
C GLY A 96 10.16 -1.79 -10.81
N LEU A 97 11.45 -2.01 -10.54
CA LEU A 97 12.55 -1.34 -11.23
C LEU A 97 12.61 -1.76 -12.70
N ALA A 98 12.43 -3.05 -13.01
CA ALA A 98 12.39 -3.54 -14.39
C ALA A 98 11.26 -2.86 -15.18
N ILE A 99 10.07 -2.72 -14.60
CA ILE A 99 8.93 -2.05 -15.25
C ILE A 99 9.19 -0.54 -15.39
N LYS A 100 9.77 0.11 -14.37
CA LYS A 100 10.04 1.56 -14.40
C LYS A 100 11.12 1.96 -15.41
N ALA A 101 12.12 1.10 -15.62
CA ALA A 101 13.27 1.37 -16.47
C ALA A 101 13.01 1.13 -17.98
N GLN A 102 11.90 0.49 -18.34
CA GLN A 102 11.63 0.05 -19.70
C GLN A 102 10.42 0.75 -20.32
N THR A 103 10.35 0.72 -21.64
CA THR A 103 9.15 1.05 -22.41
C THR A 103 8.19 -0.15 -22.45
N ALA A 104 6.95 0.07 -22.86
CA ALA A 104 5.98 -1.03 -23.04
C ALA A 104 6.46 -2.06 -24.07
N GLU A 105 7.17 -1.65 -25.11
CA GLU A 105 7.79 -2.55 -26.08
C GLU A 105 8.93 -3.35 -25.44
N GLY A 106 9.82 -2.70 -24.69
CA GLY A 106 10.91 -3.36 -23.98
C GLY A 106 10.43 -4.42 -22.99
N ILE A 107 9.38 -4.13 -22.21
CA ILE A 107 8.76 -5.14 -21.32
C ILE A 107 8.11 -6.27 -22.12
N ALA A 108 7.48 -5.98 -23.24
CA ALA A 108 6.86 -7.01 -24.07
C ALA A 108 7.88 -8.02 -24.63
N ASP A 109 9.12 -7.59 -24.83
CA ASP A 109 10.23 -8.42 -25.32
C ASP A 109 11.06 -9.05 -24.18
N ASP A 110 10.81 -8.67 -22.94
CA ASP A 110 11.49 -9.23 -21.76
C ASP A 110 11.17 -10.73 -21.62
N PRO A 111 12.17 -11.61 -21.45
CA PRO A 111 11.95 -13.05 -21.39
C PRO A 111 11.10 -13.50 -20.18
N GLN A 112 11.15 -12.78 -19.07
CA GLN A 112 10.45 -13.14 -17.83
C GLN A 112 9.09 -12.44 -17.72
N LEU A 113 9.04 -11.13 -17.97
CA LEU A 113 7.84 -10.31 -17.81
C LEU A 113 6.98 -10.24 -19.06
N GLY A 114 7.58 -10.38 -20.24
CA GLY A 114 6.93 -10.20 -21.53
C GLY A 114 5.68 -11.05 -21.77
N PRO A 115 5.68 -12.36 -21.48
CA PRO A 115 4.48 -13.18 -21.62
C PRO A 115 3.32 -12.66 -20.77
N ARG A 116 3.58 -12.32 -19.51
CA ARG A 116 2.58 -11.79 -18.55
C ARG A 116 2.09 -10.41 -18.96
N PHE A 117 3.00 -9.56 -19.43
CA PHE A 117 2.64 -8.20 -19.89
C PHE A 117 1.78 -8.25 -21.17
N ARG A 118 2.10 -9.11 -22.13
CA ARG A 118 1.29 -9.27 -23.34
C ARG A 118 -0.12 -9.77 -23.03
N GLU A 119 -0.26 -10.78 -22.18
CA GLU A 119 -1.56 -11.24 -21.70
C GLU A 119 -2.35 -10.12 -21.03
N PHE A 120 -1.74 -9.40 -20.07
CA PHE A 120 -2.35 -8.26 -19.40
C PHE A 120 -2.83 -7.20 -20.41
N ARG A 121 -1.95 -6.78 -21.31
CA ARG A 121 -2.23 -5.77 -22.35
C ARG A 121 -3.39 -6.19 -23.26
N ASP A 122 -3.39 -7.44 -23.68
CA ASP A 122 -4.44 -7.95 -24.57
C ASP A 122 -5.80 -7.98 -23.87
N VAL A 123 -5.86 -8.40 -22.62
CA VAL A 123 -7.07 -8.37 -21.80
C VAL A 123 -7.58 -6.94 -21.59
N VAL A 124 -6.70 -6.01 -21.22
CA VAL A 124 -7.07 -4.62 -21.02
C VAL A 124 -7.59 -3.99 -22.32
N ASN A 125 -6.88 -4.15 -23.42
CA ASN A 125 -7.29 -3.62 -24.72
C ASN A 125 -8.62 -4.24 -25.21
N ALA A 126 -8.85 -5.51 -24.97
CA ALA A 126 -10.12 -6.16 -25.30
C ALA A 126 -11.28 -5.62 -24.47
N SER A 127 -11.02 -5.22 -23.21
CA SER A 127 -12.03 -4.77 -22.26
C SER A 127 -12.39 -3.29 -22.41
N MET A 128 -11.50 -2.46 -22.96
CA MET A 128 -11.66 -1.02 -23.08
C MET A 128 -11.99 -0.59 -24.51
N VAL A 129 -12.73 0.51 -24.69
CA VAL A 129 -12.94 1.16 -26.01
C VAL A 129 -11.88 2.24 -26.26
N ARG A 130 -11.36 2.85 -25.19
CA ARG A 130 -10.26 3.81 -25.25
C ARG A 130 -9.00 3.15 -24.67
N PRO A 131 -7.97 2.86 -25.49
CA PRO A 131 -6.77 2.20 -25.04
C PRO A 131 -5.99 3.07 -24.04
N LEU A 132 -5.27 2.43 -23.15
CA LEU A 132 -4.30 3.11 -22.29
C LEU A 132 -3.08 3.54 -23.11
N ARG A 133 -2.45 4.65 -22.70
CA ARG A 133 -1.12 5.04 -23.20
C ARG A 133 -0.08 4.06 -22.64
N ASP A 134 1.06 3.94 -23.29
CA ASP A 134 2.12 3.00 -22.90
C ASP A 134 2.50 3.11 -21.43
N ARG A 135 2.72 4.32 -20.94
CA ARG A 135 3.06 4.52 -19.52
C ARG A 135 1.92 4.10 -18.58
N GLN A 136 0.68 4.43 -18.92
CA GLN A 136 -0.49 4.00 -18.14
C GLN A 136 -0.65 2.47 -18.15
N MET A 137 -0.34 1.82 -19.26
CA MET A 137 -0.36 0.37 -19.37
C MET A 137 0.70 -0.28 -18.46
N LEU A 138 1.91 0.30 -18.40
CA LEU A 138 2.96 -0.16 -17.51
C LEU A 138 2.62 0.05 -16.03
N ASP A 139 2.09 1.22 -15.67
CA ASP A 139 1.67 1.53 -14.30
C ASP A 139 0.51 0.61 -13.88
N ALA A 140 -0.45 0.32 -14.77
CA ALA A 140 -1.52 -0.64 -14.51
C ALA A 140 -0.99 -2.08 -14.36
N PHE A 141 -0.06 -2.48 -15.21
CA PHE A 141 0.60 -3.79 -15.13
C PHE A 141 1.39 -3.97 -13.84
N PHE A 142 2.02 -2.91 -13.34
CA PHE A 142 2.69 -2.90 -12.04
C PHE A 142 1.68 -3.08 -10.89
N MET A 143 0.59 -2.30 -10.88
CA MET A 143 -0.36 -2.28 -9.77
C MET A 143 -1.23 -3.53 -9.66
N ALA A 144 -1.59 -4.16 -10.78
CA ALA A 144 -2.53 -5.27 -10.79
C ALA A 144 -2.07 -6.49 -9.97
N PRO A 145 -0.82 -7.00 -10.11
CA PRO A 145 -0.33 -8.12 -9.30
C PRO A 145 0.02 -7.73 -7.87
N VAL A 146 0.36 -6.45 -7.62
CA VAL A 146 0.65 -5.96 -6.28
C VAL A 146 -0.62 -5.97 -5.41
N GLY A 147 -1.76 -5.69 -6.02
CA GLY A 147 -3.07 -5.70 -5.34
C GLY A 147 -3.30 -4.50 -4.40
N ARG A 148 -2.28 -4.08 -3.64
CA ARG A 148 -2.29 -2.91 -2.75
C ARG A 148 -1.13 -2.01 -3.12
N ALA A 149 -1.39 -0.93 -3.87
CA ALA A 149 -0.37 -0.07 -4.46
C ALA A 149 -0.76 1.40 -4.44
N ALA A 150 0.23 2.28 -4.56
CA ALA A 150 -0.01 3.70 -4.75
C ALA A 150 0.46 4.17 -6.14
N ASP A 151 -0.27 5.14 -6.70
CA ASP A 151 0.14 5.89 -7.89
C ASP A 151 0.35 7.37 -7.52
N PHE A 152 1.63 7.75 -7.51
CA PHE A 152 2.10 9.11 -7.18
C PHE A 152 2.36 9.96 -8.42
N SER A 153 1.79 9.57 -9.55
CA SER A 153 1.92 10.32 -10.81
C SER A 153 1.32 11.71 -10.72
N VAL A 154 1.93 12.64 -11.42
CA VAL A 154 1.50 14.04 -11.44
C VAL A 154 0.05 14.21 -11.94
N PRO A 155 -0.62 15.31 -11.59
CA PRO A 155 -1.94 15.63 -12.16
C PRO A 155 -1.89 15.64 -13.70
N GLY A 156 -2.91 15.05 -14.32
CA GLY A 156 -2.97 14.90 -15.78
C GLY A 156 -2.28 13.66 -16.36
N ALA A 157 -1.60 12.85 -15.56
CA ALA A 157 -1.03 11.56 -15.99
C ALA A 157 -2.11 10.53 -16.42
N GLY A 158 -3.36 10.76 -16.00
CA GLY A 158 -4.48 9.86 -16.31
C GLY A 158 -4.60 8.70 -15.33
N LYS A 159 -4.30 8.93 -14.07
CA LYS A 159 -4.40 7.93 -12.98
C LYS A 159 -5.72 7.17 -12.97
N THR A 160 -6.84 7.87 -13.19
CA THR A 160 -8.17 7.25 -13.26
C THR A 160 -8.24 6.19 -14.36
N ALA A 161 -7.77 6.51 -15.59
CA ALA A 161 -7.72 5.55 -16.69
C ALA A 161 -6.82 4.34 -16.36
N THR A 162 -5.69 4.58 -15.72
CA THR A 162 -4.77 3.53 -15.27
C THR A 162 -5.47 2.57 -14.30
N VAL A 163 -6.18 3.09 -13.29
CA VAL A 163 -6.98 2.28 -12.35
C VAL A 163 -8.07 1.49 -13.04
N LEU A 164 -8.75 2.10 -14.03
CA LEU A 164 -9.76 1.38 -14.82
C LEU A 164 -9.14 0.24 -15.63
N GLY A 165 -7.89 0.37 -16.06
CA GLY A 165 -7.12 -0.72 -16.66
C GLY A 165 -6.83 -1.87 -15.68
N VAL A 166 -6.42 -1.54 -14.46
CA VAL A 166 -6.27 -2.53 -13.38
C VAL A 166 -7.60 -3.25 -13.13
N PHE A 167 -8.69 -2.50 -13.01
CA PHE A 167 -10.02 -3.06 -12.80
C PHE A 167 -10.45 -3.99 -13.95
N ALA A 168 -10.20 -3.60 -15.20
CA ALA A 168 -10.51 -4.42 -16.36
C ALA A 168 -9.84 -5.81 -16.29
N TYR A 169 -8.56 -5.84 -15.89
CA TYR A 169 -7.82 -7.08 -15.69
C TYR A 169 -8.33 -7.91 -14.51
N LEU A 170 -8.50 -7.27 -13.34
CA LEU A 170 -9.06 -7.94 -12.16
C LEU A 170 -10.46 -8.51 -12.43
N ARG A 171 -11.28 -7.79 -13.22
CA ARG A 171 -12.59 -8.25 -13.64
C ARG A 171 -12.51 -9.46 -14.55
N HIS A 172 -11.59 -9.47 -15.52
CA HIS A 172 -11.35 -10.62 -16.39
C HIS A 172 -10.99 -11.88 -15.58
N LEU A 173 -10.19 -11.71 -14.53
CA LEU A 173 -9.82 -12.81 -13.62
C LEU A 173 -10.94 -13.20 -12.63
N GLY A 174 -12.09 -12.52 -12.65
CA GLY A 174 -13.18 -12.74 -11.68
C GLY A 174 -12.86 -12.27 -10.26
N LEU A 175 -11.81 -11.45 -10.07
CA LEU A 175 -11.34 -10.98 -8.77
C LEU A 175 -12.00 -9.67 -8.34
N ALA A 176 -12.50 -8.86 -9.28
CA ALA A 176 -13.25 -7.65 -9.00
C ALA A 176 -14.45 -7.50 -9.94
N ARG A 177 -15.61 -7.17 -9.41
CA ARG A 177 -16.84 -6.85 -10.18
C ARG A 177 -17.24 -5.40 -10.06
N ARG A 178 -16.68 -4.68 -9.08
CA ARG A 178 -16.97 -3.26 -8.80
C ARG A 178 -15.73 -2.51 -8.36
N ILE A 179 -15.83 -1.18 -8.50
CA ILE A 179 -14.90 -0.23 -7.87
C ILE A 179 -15.67 0.57 -6.82
N VAL A 180 -15.08 0.75 -5.64
CA VAL A 180 -15.50 1.75 -4.66
C VAL A 180 -14.43 2.82 -4.61
N VAL A 181 -14.81 4.07 -4.90
CA VAL A 181 -13.89 5.22 -4.92
C VAL A 181 -14.21 6.17 -3.78
N VAL A 182 -13.21 6.46 -2.96
CA VAL A 182 -13.24 7.54 -1.98
C VAL A 182 -12.43 8.70 -2.55
N CYS A 183 -13.12 9.81 -2.90
CA CYS A 183 -12.49 10.95 -3.57
C CYS A 183 -13.11 12.29 -3.10
N PRO A 184 -12.51 13.43 -3.44
CA PRO A 184 -13.18 14.73 -3.26
C PRO A 184 -14.50 14.78 -4.03
N LYS A 185 -15.49 15.54 -3.53
CA LYS A 185 -16.82 15.66 -4.17
C LYS A 185 -16.76 16.07 -5.64
N ASN A 186 -15.82 16.94 -6.00
CA ASN A 186 -15.61 17.36 -7.39
C ASN A 186 -15.00 16.25 -8.28
N GLY A 187 -14.57 15.14 -7.72
CA GLY A 187 -14.08 13.99 -8.45
C GLY A 187 -15.17 13.02 -8.92
N PHE A 188 -16.39 13.04 -8.34
CA PHE A 188 -17.43 12.07 -8.65
C PHE A 188 -17.76 12.03 -10.14
N GLU A 189 -18.13 13.17 -10.70
CA GLU A 189 -18.46 13.29 -12.13
C GLU A 189 -17.27 12.93 -13.04
N SER A 190 -16.03 13.19 -12.58
CA SER A 190 -14.82 12.85 -13.32
C SER A 190 -14.65 11.33 -13.44
N TRP A 191 -14.91 10.59 -12.36
CA TRP A 191 -14.86 9.13 -12.34
C TRP A 191 -15.94 8.50 -13.23
N GLU A 192 -17.16 9.04 -13.18
CA GLU A 192 -18.28 8.59 -14.01
C GLU A 192 -18.01 8.84 -15.51
N LYS A 193 -17.55 10.04 -15.86
CA LYS A 193 -17.18 10.38 -17.25
C LYS A 193 -16.02 9.52 -17.77
N GLU A 194 -15.01 9.31 -16.93
CA GLU A 194 -13.85 8.50 -17.30
C GLU A 194 -14.24 7.03 -17.50
N TRP A 195 -15.16 6.50 -16.67
CA TRP A 195 -15.72 5.18 -16.86
C TRP A 195 -16.37 5.01 -18.23
N VAL A 196 -17.30 5.93 -18.54
CA VAL A 196 -18.02 5.91 -19.83
C VAL A 196 -17.05 6.04 -21.01
N ALA A 197 -16.09 6.96 -20.92
CA ALA A 197 -15.09 7.16 -21.96
C ALA A 197 -14.17 5.95 -22.16
N THR A 198 -13.91 5.19 -21.10
CA THR A 198 -12.99 4.06 -21.09
C THR A 198 -13.68 2.77 -21.56
N PHE A 199 -14.86 2.48 -21.04
CA PHE A 199 -15.53 1.20 -21.31
C PHE A 199 -16.64 1.30 -22.36
N GLY A 200 -17.30 2.45 -22.53
CA GLY A 200 -18.43 2.61 -23.44
C GLY A 200 -19.49 1.54 -23.23
N ASP A 201 -19.95 0.94 -24.34
CA ASP A 201 -20.97 -0.11 -24.32
C ASP A 201 -20.42 -1.49 -23.89
N LYS A 202 -19.10 -1.66 -23.80
CA LYS A 202 -18.50 -2.94 -23.34
C LYS A 202 -18.78 -3.21 -21.85
N LEU A 203 -18.86 -2.13 -21.05
CA LEU A 203 -19.21 -2.22 -19.64
C LEU A 203 -19.99 -0.97 -19.24
N PRO A 204 -21.33 -0.94 -19.48
CA PRO A 204 -22.18 0.17 -19.14
C PRO A 204 -22.06 0.55 -17.66
N LEU A 205 -22.05 1.86 -17.39
CA LEU A 205 -21.99 2.39 -16.03
C LEU A 205 -23.28 2.08 -15.26
N SER A 206 -23.14 1.48 -14.09
CA SER A 206 -24.16 1.38 -13.05
C SER A 206 -23.57 1.95 -11.76
N CYS A 207 -23.96 3.17 -11.41
CA CYS A 207 -23.31 3.94 -10.35
C CYS A 207 -24.20 4.12 -9.11
N PHE A 208 -23.60 3.96 -7.93
CA PHE A 208 -24.09 4.53 -6.68
C PHE A 208 -23.21 5.72 -6.33
N SER A 209 -23.73 6.95 -6.49
CA SER A 209 -22.96 8.16 -6.25
C SER A 209 -23.61 9.03 -5.17
N LEU A 210 -22.86 9.43 -4.14
CA LEU A 210 -23.34 10.42 -3.17
C LEU A 210 -23.49 11.82 -3.80
N GLY A 211 -23.02 12.01 -5.02
CA GLY A 211 -23.24 13.23 -5.82
C GLY A 211 -24.51 13.21 -6.64
N ASP A 212 -25.15 12.04 -6.82
CA ASP A 212 -26.43 11.94 -7.53
C ASP A 212 -27.51 12.68 -6.76
N PRO A 213 -28.24 13.66 -7.39
CA PRO A 213 -29.29 14.41 -6.75
C PRO A 213 -30.39 13.53 -6.14
N ALA A 214 -30.74 12.40 -6.77
CA ALA A 214 -31.74 11.46 -6.27
C ALA A 214 -31.25 10.78 -4.98
N ILE A 215 -29.99 10.33 -4.95
CA ILE A 215 -29.37 9.74 -3.75
C ILE A 215 -29.16 10.81 -2.68
N ALA A 216 -28.69 12.01 -3.05
CA ALA A 216 -28.45 13.11 -2.12
C ALA A 216 -29.75 13.60 -1.43
N ALA A 217 -30.88 13.53 -2.10
CA ALA A 217 -32.20 13.88 -1.55
C ALA A 217 -32.75 12.86 -0.55
N MET A 218 -32.20 11.63 -0.50
CA MET A 218 -32.61 10.59 0.45
C MET A 218 -32.12 10.89 1.87
N SER A 219 -32.85 10.42 2.89
CA SER A 219 -32.30 10.36 4.25
C SER A 219 -31.08 9.45 4.31
N THR A 220 -30.21 9.64 5.29
CA THR A 220 -29.01 8.80 5.49
C THR A 220 -29.36 7.31 5.60
N GLU A 221 -30.45 7.00 6.30
CA GLU A 221 -30.92 5.63 6.47
C GLU A 221 -31.36 4.99 5.13
N ARG A 222 -32.11 5.75 4.31
CA ARG A 222 -32.48 5.28 2.95
C ARG A 222 -31.27 5.09 2.04
N ARG A 223 -30.27 5.99 2.12
CA ARG A 223 -29.02 5.86 1.36
C ARG A 223 -28.26 4.60 1.76
N ARG A 224 -28.16 4.31 3.06
CA ARG A 224 -27.54 3.08 3.57
C ARG A 224 -28.28 1.83 3.09
N SER A 225 -29.62 1.85 3.16
CA SER A 225 -30.44 0.74 2.66
C SER A 225 -30.26 0.55 1.14
N ALA A 226 -30.26 1.63 0.37
CA ALA A 226 -30.00 1.58 -1.07
C ALA A 226 -28.62 0.98 -1.37
N LEU A 227 -27.57 1.44 -0.69
CA LEU A 227 -26.21 0.90 -0.83
C LEU A 227 -26.17 -0.60 -0.53
N SER A 228 -26.83 -1.06 0.53
CA SER A 228 -26.87 -2.47 0.93
C SER A 228 -27.66 -3.34 -0.06
N LEU A 229 -28.76 -2.83 -0.61
CA LEU A 229 -29.62 -3.55 -1.55
C LEU A 229 -29.04 -3.58 -2.97
N ASP A 230 -28.48 -2.45 -3.42
CA ASP A 230 -27.99 -2.28 -4.78
C ASP A 230 -26.52 -2.68 -4.95
N SER A 231 -25.86 -3.10 -3.87
CA SER A 231 -24.43 -3.46 -3.90
C SER A 231 -24.08 -4.56 -4.91
N GLY A 232 -25.07 -5.37 -5.33
CA GLY A 232 -24.90 -6.38 -6.36
C GLY A 232 -24.97 -5.85 -7.80
N ALA A 233 -25.68 -4.74 -8.03
CA ALA A 233 -25.97 -4.18 -9.36
C ALA A 233 -25.00 -3.07 -9.77
N CYS A 234 -24.45 -2.30 -8.81
CA CYS A 234 -23.52 -1.22 -9.10
C CYS A 234 -22.11 -1.73 -9.40
N ASN A 235 -21.50 -1.20 -10.46
CA ASN A 235 -20.10 -1.45 -10.79
C ASN A 235 -19.17 -0.28 -10.40
N LEU A 236 -19.72 0.89 -10.04
CA LEU A 236 -18.99 2.04 -9.50
C LEU A 236 -19.74 2.62 -8.29
N GLY A 237 -19.07 2.76 -7.16
CA GLY A 237 -19.55 3.47 -5.98
C GLY A 237 -18.65 4.67 -5.69
N THR A 238 -19.20 5.91 -5.54
CA THR A 238 -18.40 7.10 -5.23
C THR A 238 -18.78 7.72 -3.89
N PHE A 239 -17.78 7.91 -3.03
CA PHE A 239 -17.90 8.43 -1.68
C PHE A 239 -16.92 9.57 -1.46
N ASN A 240 -17.28 10.56 -0.65
CA ASN A 240 -16.33 11.58 -0.24
C ASN A 240 -15.80 11.30 1.18
N TYR A 241 -14.58 11.74 1.44
CA TYR A 241 -13.89 11.53 2.72
C TYR A 241 -14.70 12.00 3.94
N GLU A 242 -15.45 13.11 3.79
CA GLU A 242 -16.27 13.68 4.88
C GLU A 242 -17.47 12.80 5.25
N SER A 243 -18.01 12.06 4.30
CA SER A 243 -19.17 11.20 4.50
C SER A 243 -18.82 9.75 4.78
N LEU A 244 -17.57 9.34 4.54
CA LEU A 244 -17.13 7.95 4.58
C LEU A 244 -17.50 7.26 5.90
N SER A 245 -17.24 7.90 7.03
CA SER A 245 -17.59 7.37 8.37
C SER A 245 -19.06 7.01 8.55
N GLY A 246 -19.94 7.60 7.76
CA GLY A 246 -21.38 7.28 7.78
C GLY A 246 -21.76 6.00 7.05
N TYR A 247 -20.84 5.39 6.30
CA TYR A 247 -21.10 4.23 5.42
C TYR A 247 -20.13 3.06 5.62
N VAL A 248 -19.18 3.17 6.55
CA VAL A 248 -18.15 2.15 6.76
C VAL A 248 -18.74 0.77 7.01
N ARG A 249 -19.80 0.68 7.81
CA ARG A 249 -20.50 -0.57 8.09
C ARG A 249 -21.04 -1.25 6.83
N GLU A 250 -21.69 -0.48 5.96
CA GLU A 250 -22.23 -0.98 4.70
C GLU A 250 -21.12 -1.32 3.72
N LEU A 251 -20.04 -0.55 3.73
CA LEU A 251 -18.84 -0.80 2.91
C LEU A 251 -18.12 -2.08 3.34
N HIS A 252 -18.01 -2.36 4.63
CA HIS A 252 -17.47 -3.64 5.13
C HIS A 252 -18.22 -4.87 4.61
N ALA A 253 -19.51 -4.74 4.30
CA ALA A 253 -20.29 -5.84 3.73
C ALA A 253 -19.99 -6.08 2.24
N ILE A 254 -19.47 -5.09 1.51
CA ILE A 254 -19.27 -5.16 0.05
C ILE A 254 -17.81 -5.15 -0.38
N ILE A 255 -16.91 -4.53 0.39
CA ILE A 255 -15.49 -4.37 0.04
C ILE A 255 -14.75 -5.71 -0.02
N PRO A 256 -14.90 -6.65 0.94
CA PRO A 256 -14.20 -7.93 0.88
C PRO A 256 -14.60 -8.79 -0.32
N ASP A 257 -15.80 -8.55 -0.90
CA ASP A 257 -16.35 -9.33 -2.00
C ASP A 257 -16.11 -8.66 -3.36
N GLN A 258 -15.09 -9.11 -4.08
CA GLN A 258 -14.80 -8.74 -5.46
C GLN A 258 -14.83 -7.20 -5.70
N THR A 259 -14.23 -6.43 -4.81
CA THR A 259 -14.19 -4.97 -4.89
C THR A 259 -12.76 -4.48 -5.01
N LEU A 260 -12.51 -3.56 -5.95
CA LEU A 260 -11.33 -2.71 -5.98
C LEU A 260 -11.65 -1.42 -5.22
N LEU A 261 -11.01 -1.22 -4.07
CA LEU A 261 -11.13 0.01 -3.29
C LEU A 261 -10.10 1.03 -3.76
N VAL A 262 -10.53 2.26 -4.01
CA VAL A 262 -9.68 3.33 -4.51
C VAL A 262 -9.79 4.55 -3.61
N PHE A 263 -8.66 5.07 -3.15
CA PHE A 263 -8.56 6.36 -2.46
C PHE A 263 -7.93 7.38 -3.39
N ASP A 264 -8.74 8.27 -3.95
CA ASP A 264 -8.27 9.34 -4.84
C ASP A 264 -8.00 10.61 -4.04
N GLU A 265 -6.88 11.28 -4.32
CA GLU A 265 -6.31 12.37 -3.52
C GLU A 265 -6.11 11.96 -2.04
N VAL A 266 -5.50 10.79 -1.84
CA VAL A 266 -5.32 10.14 -0.53
C VAL A 266 -4.58 11.01 0.50
N HIS A 267 -3.81 12.03 0.08
CA HIS A 267 -3.20 13.00 0.98
C HIS A 267 -4.21 13.73 1.90
N ARG A 268 -5.51 13.61 1.62
CA ARG A 268 -6.58 14.14 2.48
C ARG A 268 -6.74 13.42 3.82
N VAL A 269 -6.17 12.23 3.95
CA VAL A 269 -6.17 11.44 5.19
C VAL A 269 -4.82 11.45 5.92
N LYS A 270 -3.94 12.36 5.59
CA LYS A 270 -2.59 12.46 6.18
C LYS A 270 -2.57 12.75 7.70
N ALA A 271 -3.62 13.35 8.26
CA ALA A 271 -3.69 13.67 9.69
C ALA A 271 -3.90 12.40 10.51
N ILE A 272 -2.90 12.00 11.29
CA ILE A 272 -2.95 10.86 12.20
C ILE A 272 -4.02 11.12 13.28
N GLY A 273 -4.89 10.12 13.55
CA GLY A 273 -6.02 10.25 14.48
C GLY A 273 -7.15 11.16 13.99
N GLY A 274 -7.09 11.61 12.73
CA GLY A 274 -8.15 12.42 12.14
C GLY A 274 -9.35 11.57 11.70
N ARG A 275 -10.58 12.04 11.91
CA ARG A 275 -11.82 11.30 11.56
C ARG A 275 -11.85 10.75 10.13
N ARG A 276 -11.28 11.47 9.15
CA ARG A 276 -11.21 10.99 7.76
C ARG A 276 -10.21 9.84 7.61
N ALA A 277 -9.10 9.91 8.33
CA ALA A 277 -8.09 8.86 8.34
C ALA A 277 -8.63 7.59 9.00
N GLU A 278 -9.24 7.71 10.18
CA GLU A 278 -9.87 6.59 10.87
C GLU A 278 -10.91 5.89 10.01
N ALA A 279 -11.80 6.65 9.38
CA ALA A 279 -12.81 6.09 8.47
C ALA A 279 -12.20 5.44 7.21
N ALA A 280 -11.09 5.96 6.70
CA ALA A 280 -10.40 5.39 5.55
C ALA A 280 -9.65 4.09 5.92
N LEU A 281 -8.99 4.06 7.08
CA LEU A 281 -8.35 2.87 7.63
C LEU A 281 -9.38 1.77 7.87
N GLU A 282 -10.49 2.10 8.54
CA GLU A 282 -11.58 1.17 8.78
C GLU A 282 -12.19 0.65 7.46
N ALA A 283 -12.41 1.51 6.45
CA ALA A 283 -12.93 1.08 5.15
C ALA A 283 -11.94 0.20 4.36
N ALA A 284 -10.64 0.36 4.58
CA ALA A 284 -9.60 -0.44 3.92
C ALA A 284 -9.37 -1.79 4.60
N ASP A 285 -9.87 -1.96 5.82
CA ASP A 285 -9.79 -3.20 6.56
C ASP A 285 -10.52 -4.33 5.81
N GLY A 286 -9.88 -5.48 5.66
CA GLY A 286 -10.39 -6.63 4.90
C GLY A 286 -10.47 -6.45 3.38
N ALA A 287 -10.11 -5.30 2.81
CA ALA A 287 -10.03 -5.11 1.37
C ALA A 287 -8.88 -5.91 0.77
N LYS A 288 -9.14 -6.68 -0.30
CA LYS A 288 -8.09 -7.43 -1.01
C LYS A 288 -7.30 -6.56 -1.98
N PHE A 289 -7.98 -5.63 -2.65
CA PHE A 289 -7.40 -4.75 -3.66
C PHE A 289 -7.62 -3.31 -3.27
N VAL A 290 -6.53 -2.58 -3.07
CA VAL A 290 -6.55 -1.16 -2.68
C VAL A 290 -5.58 -0.38 -3.56
N ILE A 291 -6.06 0.68 -4.20
CA ILE A 291 -5.19 1.62 -4.92
C ILE A 291 -5.34 3.01 -4.33
N ALA A 292 -4.22 3.62 -3.98
CA ALA A 292 -4.16 4.97 -3.45
C ALA A 292 -3.54 5.92 -4.48
N LEU A 293 -4.24 7.01 -4.79
CA LEU A 293 -3.85 7.98 -5.82
C LEU A 293 -3.55 9.34 -5.19
N THR A 294 -2.42 9.94 -5.53
CA THR A 294 -2.13 11.34 -5.23
C THR A 294 -0.98 11.88 -6.07
N GLY A 295 -1.08 13.11 -6.53
CA GLY A 295 0.04 13.82 -7.16
C GLY A 295 1.04 14.42 -6.15
N THR A 296 0.70 14.42 -4.86
CA THR A 296 1.47 15.03 -3.77
C THR A 296 1.51 14.08 -2.56
N PRO A 297 2.31 13.00 -2.61
CA PRO A 297 2.34 12.00 -1.53
C PRO A 297 2.86 12.57 -0.21
N ILE A 298 3.84 13.47 -0.27
CA ILE A 298 4.49 14.10 0.88
C ILE A 298 4.35 15.63 0.75
N PRO A 299 3.14 16.19 1.04
CA PRO A 299 2.94 17.64 0.90
C PRO A 299 3.72 18.47 1.94
N ASN A 300 4.01 17.95 3.12
CA ASN A 300 4.73 18.67 4.18
C ASN A 300 5.93 17.90 4.73
N THR A 301 5.71 16.71 5.28
CA THR A 301 6.73 15.85 5.90
C THR A 301 6.47 14.39 5.54
N TYR A 302 7.44 13.51 5.76
CA TYR A 302 7.25 12.07 5.58
C TYR A 302 6.14 11.48 6.48
N GLN A 303 5.77 12.15 7.56
CA GLN A 303 4.61 11.76 8.38
C GLN A 303 3.30 11.73 7.58
N ASP A 304 3.21 12.49 6.48
CA ASP A 304 2.02 12.53 5.63
C ASP A 304 1.69 11.19 4.96
N ILE A 305 2.67 10.27 4.82
CA ILE A 305 2.46 8.94 4.26
C ILE A 305 2.08 7.88 5.31
N TYR A 306 2.14 8.19 6.59
CA TYR A 306 1.88 7.22 7.68
C TYR A 306 0.54 6.50 7.51
N ASN A 307 -0.55 7.26 7.43
CA ASN A 307 -1.88 6.68 7.23
C ASN A 307 -2.04 5.99 5.87
N LEU A 308 -1.37 6.49 4.82
CA LEU A 308 -1.36 5.86 3.49
C LEU A 308 -0.79 4.45 3.56
N LEU A 309 0.32 4.27 4.24
CA LEU A 309 0.94 2.95 4.40
C LEU A 309 0.06 2.00 5.22
N HIS A 310 -0.60 2.48 6.27
CA HIS A 310 -1.56 1.68 7.04
C HIS A 310 -2.81 1.33 6.23
N ILE A 311 -3.28 2.22 5.33
CA ILE A 311 -4.36 1.91 4.40
C ILE A 311 -3.95 0.79 3.44
N LEU A 312 -2.72 0.83 2.93
CA LEU A 312 -2.23 -0.17 1.99
C LEU A 312 -1.81 -1.48 2.67
N TYR A 313 -1.23 -1.41 3.86
CA TYR A 313 -0.62 -2.55 4.55
C TYR A 313 -1.01 -2.58 6.03
N PRO A 314 -2.30 -2.74 6.35
CA PRO A 314 -2.78 -2.66 7.74
C PRO A 314 -2.19 -3.73 8.66
N GLU A 315 -1.95 -4.94 8.13
CA GLU A 315 -1.41 -6.07 8.90
C GLU A 315 0.13 -6.17 8.79
N ASP A 316 0.70 -5.61 7.73
CA ASP A 316 2.10 -5.77 7.39
C ASP A 316 2.92 -4.49 7.66
N TYR A 317 2.28 -3.40 8.11
CA TYR A 317 2.96 -2.12 8.33
C TYR A 317 4.15 -2.26 9.28
N ASP A 318 3.92 -2.86 10.44
CA ASP A 318 4.97 -3.04 11.47
C ASP A 318 6.07 -3.99 10.98
N THR A 319 5.71 -4.94 10.11
CA THR A 319 6.66 -5.90 9.55
C THR A 319 7.58 -5.27 8.51
N PHE A 320 7.04 -4.45 7.60
CA PHE A 320 7.81 -3.94 6.44
C PHE A 320 8.27 -2.51 6.58
N PHE A 321 7.58 -1.70 7.38
CA PHE A 321 7.91 -0.28 7.55
C PHE A 321 8.31 0.05 8.98
N GLY A 322 7.44 -0.18 9.97
CA GLY A 322 7.70 -0.04 11.39
C GLY A 322 8.16 1.36 11.83
N TYR A 323 7.88 2.40 11.04
CA TYR A 323 8.30 3.77 11.36
C TYR A 323 7.32 4.44 12.31
N GLU A 324 7.83 4.96 13.40
CA GLU A 324 7.03 5.75 14.32
C GLU A 324 6.68 7.14 13.74
N PRO A 325 5.50 7.69 14.04
CA PRO A 325 5.10 9.02 13.54
C PRO A 325 6.10 10.13 13.88
N GLY A 326 6.80 10.00 15.02
CA GLY A 326 7.81 10.95 15.49
C GLY A 326 9.03 11.00 14.57
N GLU A 327 9.50 9.84 14.14
CA GLU A 327 10.65 9.69 13.25
C GLU A 327 10.35 10.29 11.86
N LEU A 328 9.14 10.04 11.34
CA LEU A 328 8.69 10.54 10.04
C LEU A 328 8.49 12.06 10.00
N ARG A 329 8.44 12.74 11.16
CA ARG A 329 8.22 14.19 11.20
C ARG A 329 9.43 14.98 10.72
N ALA A 330 10.64 14.55 11.07
CA ALA A 330 11.89 15.21 10.72
C ALA A 330 13.01 14.18 10.55
N PRO A 331 12.90 13.29 9.55
CA PRO A 331 13.92 12.26 9.33
C PRO A 331 15.23 12.92 8.89
N ASP A 332 16.36 12.38 9.35
CA ASP A 332 17.67 12.74 8.84
C ASP A 332 17.92 12.18 7.43
N ALA A 333 19.08 12.39 6.88
CA ALA A 333 19.39 12.00 5.48
C ALA A 333 19.40 10.47 5.31
N ASP A 334 19.89 9.74 6.31
CA ASP A 334 20.01 8.28 6.26
C ASP A 334 18.62 7.63 6.37
N LEU A 335 17.80 8.11 7.29
CA LEU A 335 16.41 7.67 7.42
C LEU A 335 15.59 8.01 6.17
N GLN A 336 15.81 9.19 5.54
CA GLN A 336 15.15 9.53 4.27
C GLN A 336 15.54 8.58 3.14
N ALA A 337 16.80 8.19 3.04
CA ALA A 337 17.28 7.22 2.05
C ALA A 337 16.61 5.85 2.28
N SER A 338 16.65 5.35 3.52
CA SER A 338 16.00 4.09 3.91
C SER A 338 14.49 4.09 3.62
N LEU A 339 13.79 5.17 3.95
CA LEU A 339 12.36 5.35 3.64
C LEU A 339 12.08 5.27 2.14
N ASN A 340 12.86 5.97 1.34
CA ASN A 340 12.66 5.99 -0.11
C ASN A 340 12.89 4.61 -0.72
N ASP A 341 13.90 3.87 -0.26
CA ASP A 341 14.19 2.52 -0.72
C ASP A 341 13.10 1.54 -0.30
N SER A 342 12.62 1.61 0.94
CA SER A 342 11.54 0.77 1.46
C SER A 342 10.21 1.03 0.75
N LEU A 343 9.94 2.27 0.33
CA LEU A 343 8.71 2.66 -0.35
C LEU A 343 8.71 2.32 -1.84
N ALA A 344 9.88 2.32 -2.48
CA ALA A 344 10.00 2.19 -3.95
C ALA A 344 9.26 0.97 -4.55
N PRO A 345 9.20 -0.21 -3.88
CA PRO A 345 8.48 -1.38 -4.39
C PRO A 345 6.95 -1.24 -4.43
N PHE A 346 6.38 -0.28 -3.72
CA PHE A 346 4.93 -0.22 -3.45
C PHE A 346 4.20 0.88 -4.20
N PHE A 347 4.89 1.71 -4.96
CA PHE A 347 4.26 2.77 -5.74
C PHE A 347 4.81 2.92 -7.15
N CYS A 348 3.99 3.40 -8.06
CA CYS A 348 4.42 3.93 -9.35
C CYS A 348 4.35 5.46 -9.37
N ARG A 349 5.12 6.06 -10.26
CA ARG A 349 5.17 7.51 -10.44
C ARG A 349 5.53 7.87 -11.87
N THR A 350 4.70 8.68 -12.50
CA THR A 350 4.96 9.30 -13.80
C THR A 350 5.17 10.80 -13.60
N ASN A 351 6.29 11.33 -14.07
CA ASN A 351 6.66 12.74 -13.98
C ASN A 351 6.15 13.54 -15.19
N LYS A 352 6.19 14.87 -15.10
CA LYS A 352 5.75 15.76 -16.20
C LYS A 352 6.57 15.55 -17.49
N ASP A 353 7.86 15.31 -17.37
CA ASP A 353 8.76 15.10 -18.52
C ASP A 353 8.38 13.81 -19.28
N GLU A 354 7.95 12.77 -18.57
CA GLU A 354 7.48 11.49 -19.14
C GLU A 354 6.11 11.59 -19.84
N LEU A 355 5.35 12.65 -19.55
CA LEU A 355 4.06 12.91 -20.22
C LEU A 355 4.22 13.58 -21.58
N GLY A 356 5.42 14.01 -21.97
CA GLY A 356 5.68 14.73 -23.19
C GLY A 356 4.98 16.11 -23.24
N VAL A 357 4.62 16.69 -22.08
CA VAL A 357 4.03 18.01 -22.01
C VAL A 357 5.12 19.05 -22.20
N PRO A 358 5.02 19.96 -23.21
CA PRO A 358 5.99 21.02 -23.38
C PRO A 358 6.14 21.85 -22.09
N ARG A 359 7.37 22.14 -21.70
CA ARG A 359 7.62 23.08 -20.60
C ARG A 359 7.12 24.46 -21.05
N PRO A 360 6.42 25.22 -20.19
CA PRO A 360 6.12 26.61 -20.50
C PRO A 360 7.44 27.34 -20.75
N GLU A 361 7.50 28.07 -21.84
CA GLU A 361 8.64 28.97 -22.08
C GLU A 361 8.70 29.95 -20.92
N PRO A 362 9.91 30.26 -20.37
CA PRO A 362 10.03 31.30 -19.36
C PRO A 362 9.54 32.62 -19.97
N ASP A 363 8.66 33.31 -19.26
CA ASP A 363 8.25 34.67 -19.62
C ASP A 363 9.51 35.54 -19.70
N GLU A 364 9.78 36.14 -20.89
CA GLU A 364 10.88 37.07 -21.12
C GLU A 364 10.63 38.41 -20.36
#